data_c15423f40dcebac7f303c411df6c5365
#
_entry.id   c15423f40dcebac7f303c411df6c5365
#
_cell.length_a   1.000
_cell.length_b   1.000
_cell.length_c   1.000
_cell.angle_alpha   90.00
_cell.angle_beta   90.00
_cell.angle_gamma   90.00
#
_symmetry.space_group_name_H-M   'P 1'
#
loop_
_entity.id
_entity.type
_entity.pdbx_description
1 polymer ?
#
loop_
_entity_poly.entity_id
_entity_poly.type
_entity_poly.pdbx_seq_one_letter_code
_entity_poly.pdbx_strand_id
1 'polypeptide(L)'
;MVVVLGGLIALSVDAASWQGMGGHLLAEALPGGQSRLQRIAVHEAGHVLIAEAEDLPVQRVLVGTLACVSAGLRSSGATEFTVPDSVKMPLEDLRRWSRVLQAGIAAEKLVYGKARGGADDRALLGQLWGLSGHDVETAQREQRRARREIEQQLRNDRPSLEQRAAALLDAAPRLGR
;
A
#
# COMPACT_ATOMS: atom_id res chain seq x y z
N MET A 1 36.78 3.89 -9.96
CA MET A 1 36.49 2.45 -9.82
C MET A 1 36.20 2.04 -8.37
N VAL A 2 36.93 2.50 -7.37
CA VAL A 2 36.72 2.15 -5.94
C VAL A 2 35.33 2.57 -5.41
N VAL A 3 34.85 3.75 -5.77
CA VAL A 3 33.52 4.27 -5.31
C VAL A 3 32.37 3.44 -5.85
N VAL A 4 32.44 3.00 -7.10
CA VAL A 4 31.40 2.16 -7.73
C VAL A 4 31.36 0.77 -7.09
N LEU A 5 32.52 0.18 -6.81
CA LEU A 5 32.61 -1.13 -6.16
C LEU A 5 32.09 -1.08 -4.73
N GLY A 6 32.47 -0.02 -3.96
CA GLY A 6 31.96 0.20 -2.60
C GLY A 6 30.44 0.38 -2.56
N GLY A 7 29.87 1.12 -3.53
CA GLY A 7 28.43 1.28 -3.68
C GLY A 7 27.69 -0.02 -3.98
N LEU A 8 28.23 -0.86 -4.86
CA LEU A 8 27.65 -2.17 -5.19
C LEU A 8 27.67 -3.13 -3.99
N ILE A 9 28.76 -3.14 -3.22
CA ILE A 9 28.88 -3.95 -2.00
C ILE A 9 27.86 -3.47 -0.96
N ALA A 10 27.73 -2.17 -0.72
CA ALA A 10 26.78 -1.61 0.22
C ALA A 10 25.33 -1.96 -0.14
N LEU A 11 24.96 -1.86 -1.43
CA LEU A 11 23.64 -2.25 -1.92
C LEU A 11 23.39 -3.75 -1.79
N SER A 12 24.41 -4.59 -1.99
CA SER A 12 24.29 -6.04 -1.84
C SER A 12 24.10 -6.43 -0.37
N VAL A 13 24.80 -5.78 0.56
CA VAL A 13 24.62 -5.98 2.01
C VAL A 13 23.25 -5.49 2.47
N ASP A 14 22.78 -4.33 1.98
CA ASP A 14 21.45 -3.80 2.26
C ASP A 14 20.36 -4.76 1.76
N ALA A 15 20.48 -5.27 0.53
CA ALA A 15 19.55 -6.25 -0.03
C ALA A 15 19.49 -7.55 0.79
N ALA A 16 20.66 -8.03 1.27
CA ALA A 16 20.75 -9.27 2.04
C ALA A 16 20.29 -9.11 3.50
N SER A 17 20.59 -7.96 4.14
CA SER A 17 20.37 -7.76 5.58
C SER A 17 19.09 -6.98 5.88
N TRP A 18 18.73 -6.00 5.04
CA TRP A 18 17.61 -5.08 5.23
C TRP A 18 16.57 -5.13 4.11
N GLN A 19 16.65 -6.15 3.25
CA GLN A 19 15.75 -6.33 2.10
C GLN A 19 15.66 -5.07 1.21
N GLY A 20 16.76 -4.32 1.07
CA GLY A 20 16.82 -3.14 0.23
C GLY A 20 16.26 -1.85 0.85
N MET A 21 15.94 -1.83 2.16
CA MET A 21 15.36 -0.65 2.81
C MET A 21 16.27 0.58 2.75
N GLY A 22 17.60 0.41 2.85
CA GLY A 22 18.56 1.50 2.68
C GLY A 22 18.52 2.09 1.28
N GLY A 23 18.39 1.26 0.25
CA GLY A 23 18.17 1.70 -1.13
C GLY A 23 16.86 2.49 -1.31
N HIS A 24 15.80 2.09 -0.63
CA HIS A 24 14.53 2.82 -0.62
C HIS A 24 14.66 4.18 0.08
N LEU A 25 15.32 4.25 1.23
CA LEU A 25 15.59 5.52 1.93
C LEU A 25 16.41 6.48 1.07
N LEU A 26 17.47 5.99 0.41
CA LEU A 26 18.27 6.77 -0.52
C LEU A 26 17.43 7.29 -1.70
N ALA A 27 16.57 6.45 -2.27
CA ALA A 27 15.70 6.84 -3.38
C ALA A 27 14.67 7.92 -2.96
N GLU A 28 14.26 7.95 -1.69
CA GLU A 28 13.39 9.00 -1.15
C GLU A 28 14.14 10.31 -0.86
N ALA A 29 15.44 10.23 -0.54
CA ALA A 29 16.29 11.40 -0.29
C ALA A 29 16.84 12.07 -1.57
N LEU A 30 16.87 11.36 -2.69
CA LEU A 30 17.39 11.85 -3.97
C LEU A 30 16.34 12.68 -4.74
N PRO A 31 16.77 13.46 -5.77
CA PRO A 31 15.85 14.10 -6.69
C PRO A 31 14.84 13.10 -7.28
N GLY A 32 13.54 13.39 -7.14
CA GLY A 32 12.45 12.45 -7.50
C GLY A 32 11.85 11.70 -6.31
N GLY A 33 12.46 11.70 -5.13
CA GLY A 33 11.92 11.08 -3.92
C GLY A 33 10.58 11.66 -3.50
N GLN A 34 10.37 12.96 -3.69
CA GLN A 34 9.07 13.62 -3.47
C GLN A 34 7.95 12.99 -4.30
N SER A 35 8.18 12.72 -5.58
CA SER A 35 7.19 12.06 -6.46
C SER A 35 6.91 10.62 -6.03
N ARG A 36 7.92 9.94 -5.47
CA ARG A 36 7.76 8.60 -4.89
C ARG A 36 6.86 8.66 -3.64
N LEU A 37 7.15 9.56 -2.70
CA LEU A 37 6.34 9.76 -1.50
C LEU A 37 4.89 10.17 -1.83
N GLN A 38 4.69 11.05 -2.82
CA GLN A 38 3.36 11.38 -3.32
C GLN A 38 2.59 10.16 -3.81
N ARG A 39 3.25 9.27 -4.55
CA ARG A 39 2.62 8.05 -5.05
C ARG A 39 2.24 7.12 -3.90
N ILE A 40 3.11 6.95 -2.91
CA ILE A 40 2.83 6.17 -1.70
C ILE A 40 1.64 6.79 -0.95
N ALA A 41 1.63 8.11 -0.76
CA ALA A 41 0.53 8.80 -0.09
C ALA A 41 -0.82 8.60 -0.81
N VAL A 42 -0.85 8.60 -2.15
CA VAL A 42 -2.05 8.31 -2.94
C VAL A 42 -2.50 6.85 -2.74
N HIS A 43 -1.56 5.92 -2.69
CA HIS A 43 -1.85 4.51 -2.44
C HIS A 43 -2.52 4.33 -1.07
N GLU A 44 -1.89 4.82 -0.02
CA GLU A 44 -2.39 4.71 1.35
C GLU A 44 -3.72 5.48 1.54
N ALA A 45 -3.88 6.65 0.90
CA ALA A 45 -5.14 7.38 0.90
C ALA A 45 -6.29 6.57 0.29
N GLY A 46 -6.02 5.80 -0.75
CA GLY A 46 -6.99 4.87 -1.34
C GLY A 46 -7.50 3.85 -0.32
N HIS A 47 -6.58 3.21 0.42
CA HIS A 47 -6.94 2.27 1.48
C HIS A 47 -7.80 2.92 2.57
N VAL A 48 -7.39 4.10 3.04
CA VAL A 48 -8.12 4.82 4.11
C VAL A 48 -9.55 5.16 3.68
N LEU A 49 -9.73 5.75 2.49
CA LEU A 49 -11.06 6.15 2.01
C LEU A 49 -12.01 4.97 1.86
N ILE A 50 -11.53 3.86 1.31
CA ILE A 50 -12.38 2.69 1.13
C ILE A 50 -12.61 1.99 2.47
N ALA A 51 -11.63 1.95 3.38
CA ALA A 51 -11.81 1.40 4.72
C ALA A 51 -12.85 2.19 5.52
N GLU A 52 -12.82 3.53 5.47
CA GLU A 52 -13.82 4.40 6.08
C GLU A 52 -15.23 4.12 5.52
N ALA A 53 -15.36 3.93 4.19
CA ALA A 53 -16.64 3.62 3.55
C ALA A 53 -17.18 2.20 3.87
N GLU A 54 -16.29 1.29 4.25
CA GLU A 54 -16.61 -0.09 4.62
C GLU A 54 -16.71 -0.29 6.15
N ASP A 55 -16.62 0.77 6.94
CA ASP A 55 -16.59 0.73 8.41
C ASP A 55 -15.50 -0.19 8.97
N LEU A 56 -14.35 -0.26 8.29
CA LEU A 56 -13.18 -1.00 8.74
C LEU A 56 -12.21 -0.06 9.45
N PRO A 57 -11.90 -0.30 10.74
CA PRO A 57 -11.05 0.61 11.50
C PRO A 57 -9.60 0.58 11.01
N VAL A 58 -9.09 1.74 10.65
CA VAL A 58 -7.69 1.97 10.34
C VAL A 58 -6.96 2.27 11.65
N GLN A 59 -5.94 1.47 12.00
CA GLN A 59 -5.13 1.69 13.20
C GLN A 59 -4.07 2.76 12.99
N ARG A 60 -3.37 2.67 11.86
CA ARG A 60 -2.25 3.54 11.55
C ARG A 60 -2.00 3.60 10.05
N VAL A 61 -1.56 4.77 9.57
CA VAL A 61 -1.12 4.96 8.18
C VAL A 61 0.31 5.48 8.20
N LEU A 62 1.17 4.85 7.43
CA LEU A 62 2.60 5.19 7.32
C LEU A 62 2.93 5.50 5.87
N VAL A 63 3.55 6.65 5.62
CA VAL A 63 3.99 7.08 4.30
C VAL A 63 5.49 7.31 4.30
N GLY A 64 6.18 6.63 3.43
CA GLY A 64 7.63 6.68 3.30
C GLY A 64 8.36 5.59 4.09
N THR A 65 9.51 5.20 3.56
CA THR A 65 10.37 4.14 4.13
C THR A 65 10.81 4.48 5.55
N LEU A 66 11.09 5.77 5.82
CA LEU A 66 11.49 6.21 7.16
C LEU A 66 10.38 5.96 8.20
N ALA A 67 9.13 6.28 7.88
CA ALA A 67 7.98 6.02 8.75
C ALA A 67 7.84 4.52 9.04
N CYS A 68 7.90 3.70 7.99
CA CYS A 68 7.76 2.25 8.11
C CYS A 68 8.88 1.61 8.94
N VAL A 69 10.14 1.94 8.66
CA VAL A 69 11.30 1.41 9.39
C VAL A 69 11.26 1.84 10.86
N SER A 70 10.89 3.09 11.17
CA SER A 70 10.71 3.56 12.55
C SER A 70 9.60 2.83 13.30
N ALA A 71 8.64 2.28 12.57
CA ALA A 71 7.57 1.45 13.10
C ALA A 71 7.90 -0.06 13.11
N GLY A 72 9.11 -0.45 12.71
CA GLY A 72 9.55 -1.85 12.65
C GLY A 72 9.07 -2.61 11.41
N LEU A 73 8.54 -1.89 10.40
CA LEU A 73 8.04 -2.49 9.16
C LEU A 73 9.08 -2.42 8.04
N ARG A 74 9.07 -3.43 7.17
CA ARG A 74 9.90 -3.51 5.98
C ARG A 74 9.09 -3.18 4.73
N SER A 75 8.57 -1.95 4.68
CA SER A 75 7.77 -1.42 3.58
C SER A 75 8.13 0.03 3.31
N SER A 76 7.65 0.59 2.22
CA SER A 76 7.76 2.04 1.92
C SER A 76 6.47 2.81 2.23
N GLY A 77 5.37 2.11 2.52
CA GLY A 77 4.08 2.64 2.95
C GLY A 77 3.28 1.51 3.56
N ALA A 78 2.39 1.80 4.47
CA ALA A 78 1.50 0.82 5.07
C ALA A 78 0.25 1.47 5.66
N THR A 79 -0.89 0.86 5.40
CA THR A 79 -2.12 1.10 6.15
C THR A 79 -2.40 -0.14 7.00
N GLU A 80 -2.32 0.02 8.32
CA GLU A 80 -2.53 -1.08 9.27
C GLU A 80 -4.00 -1.17 9.67
N PHE A 81 -4.52 -2.37 9.60
CA PHE A 81 -5.90 -2.71 9.95
C PHE A 81 -5.92 -3.75 11.07
N THR A 82 -7.02 -3.79 11.82
CA THR A 82 -7.33 -4.93 12.67
C THR A 82 -7.93 -6.04 11.78
N VAL A 83 -7.11 -7.00 11.40
CA VAL A 83 -7.59 -8.17 10.65
C VAL A 83 -8.20 -9.16 11.64
N PRO A 84 -9.43 -9.65 11.42
CA PRO A 84 -10.03 -10.65 12.29
C PRO A 84 -9.20 -11.95 12.31
N ASP A 85 -8.98 -12.52 13.50
CA ASP A 85 -8.30 -13.82 13.70
C ASP A 85 -9.11 -15.04 13.21
N SER A 86 -10.13 -14.82 12.41
CA SER A 86 -11.04 -15.88 11.96
C SER A 86 -10.48 -16.64 10.77
N VAL A 87 -10.30 -17.96 10.93
CA VAL A 87 -9.88 -18.87 9.86
C VAL A 87 -10.91 -18.96 8.73
N LYS A 88 -12.19 -18.68 9.02
CA LYS A 88 -13.28 -18.63 8.03
C LYS A 88 -13.98 -17.29 8.11
N MET A 89 -13.63 -16.41 7.21
CA MET A 89 -14.28 -15.12 7.07
C MET A 89 -15.58 -15.26 6.27
N PRO A 90 -16.71 -14.67 6.71
CA PRO A 90 -17.93 -14.60 5.92
C PRO A 90 -17.70 -13.97 4.54
N LEU A 91 -18.50 -14.39 3.54
CA LEU A 91 -18.34 -13.88 2.17
C LEU A 91 -18.46 -12.35 2.08
N GLU A 92 -19.32 -11.74 2.91
CA GLU A 92 -19.49 -10.30 2.92
C GLU A 92 -18.23 -9.58 3.44
N ASP A 93 -17.60 -10.10 4.49
CA ASP A 93 -16.35 -9.56 4.99
C ASP A 93 -15.21 -9.74 3.98
N LEU A 94 -15.14 -10.88 3.27
CA LEU A 94 -14.19 -11.08 2.16
C LEU A 94 -14.39 -10.05 1.04
N ARG A 95 -15.63 -9.67 0.74
CA ARG A 95 -15.96 -8.61 -0.22
C ARG A 95 -15.48 -7.26 0.27
N ARG A 96 -15.74 -6.90 1.54
CA ARG A 96 -15.26 -5.66 2.17
C ARG A 96 -13.73 -5.59 2.11
N TRP A 97 -13.04 -6.64 2.57
CA TRP A 97 -11.58 -6.73 2.50
C TRP A 97 -11.05 -6.70 1.07
N SER A 98 -11.75 -7.30 0.12
CA SER A 98 -11.36 -7.24 -1.30
C SER A 98 -11.44 -5.82 -1.86
N ARG A 99 -12.40 -5.02 -1.42
CA ARG A 99 -12.48 -3.59 -1.79
C ARG A 99 -11.33 -2.81 -1.17
N VAL A 100 -11.11 -2.93 0.12
CA VAL A 100 -10.06 -2.19 0.84
C VAL A 100 -8.67 -2.54 0.32
N LEU A 101 -8.31 -3.83 0.23
CA LEU A 101 -6.97 -4.26 -0.20
C LEU A 101 -6.66 -3.96 -1.68
N GLN A 102 -7.64 -3.71 -2.52
CA GLN A 102 -7.40 -3.30 -3.90
C GLN A 102 -7.42 -1.77 -4.09
N ALA A 103 -7.80 -1.01 -3.05
CA ALA A 103 -8.03 0.43 -3.16
C ALA A 103 -6.76 1.22 -3.45
N GLY A 104 -5.63 0.90 -2.84
CA GLY A 104 -4.36 1.55 -3.11
C GLY A 104 -3.92 1.39 -4.56
N ILE A 105 -4.05 0.19 -5.11
CA ILE A 105 -3.75 -0.09 -6.53
C ILE A 105 -4.68 0.70 -7.45
N ALA A 106 -5.97 0.77 -7.12
CA ALA A 106 -6.96 1.52 -7.90
C ALA A 106 -6.70 3.03 -7.84
N ALA A 107 -6.35 3.57 -6.66
CA ALA A 107 -5.98 4.97 -6.48
C ALA A 107 -4.75 5.37 -7.31
N GLU A 108 -3.68 4.56 -7.27
CA GLU A 108 -2.51 4.81 -8.11
C GLU A 108 -2.85 4.78 -9.61
N LYS A 109 -3.67 3.83 -10.06
CA LYS A 109 -4.11 3.78 -11.47
C LYS A 109 -4.92 4.99 -11.86
N LEU A 110 -5.82 5.46 -10.99
CA LEU A 110 -6.65 6.63 -11.24
C LEU A 110 -5.80 7.89 -11.42
N VAL A 111 -4.79 8.09 -10.55
CA VAL A 111 -3.98 9.32 -10.54
C VAL A 111 -2.84 9.27 -11.55
N TYR A 112 -2.19 8.11 -11.71
CA TYR A 112 -0.95 7.99 -12.49
C TYR A 112 -1.06 7.08 -13.73
N GLY A 113 -2.25 6.55 -14.03
CA GLY A 113 -2.48 5.62 -15.14
C GLY A 113 -1.97 4.20 -14.90
N LYS A 114 -1.07 3.99 -13.95
CA LYS A 114 -0.51 2.68 -13.58
C LYS A 114 -0.15 2.59 -12.11
N ALA A 115 -0.34 1.43 -11.51
CA ALA A 115 0.12 1.14 -10.15
C ALA A 115 1.56 0.58 -10.16
N ARG A 116 2.32 0.91 -9.13
CA ARG A 116 3.66 0.35 -8.85
C ARG A 116 3.71 -0.41 -7.54
N GLY A 117 2.80 -0.08 -6.60
CA GLY A 117 2.66 -0.73 -5.30
C GLY A 117 1.67 -1.90 -5.29
N GLY A 118 1.33 -2.36 -4.08
CA GLY A 118 0.28 -3.32 -3.83
C GLY A 118 0.68 -4.80 -3.91
N ALA A 119 1.96 -5.13 -3.75
CA ALA A 119 2.40 -6.53 -3.69
C ALA A 119 1.88 -7.21 -2.42
N ASP A 120 2.04 -6.55 -1.28
CA ASP A 120 1.61 -7.03 0.04
C ASP A 120 0.09 -7.12 0.13
N ASP A 121 -0.63 -6.12 -0.41
CA ASP A 121 -2.10 -6.14 -0.48
C ASP A 121 -2.61 -7.34 -1.27
N ARG A 122 -1.99 -7.63 -2.43
CA ARG A 122 -2.34 -8.80 -3.22
C ARG A 122 -2.04 -10.11 -2.51
N ALA A 123 -0.91 -10.17 -1.79
CA ALA A 123 -0.53 -11.34 -1.01
C ALA A 123 -1.55 -11.60 0.12
N LEU A 124 -1.89 -10.55 0.89
CA LEU A 124 -2.89 -10.64 1.95
C LEU A 124 -4.27 -11.01 1.40
N LEU A 125 -4.70 -10.37 0.31
CA LEU A 125 -5.95 -10.70 -0.36
C LEU A 125 -6.01 -12.16 -0.81
N GLY A 126 -4.90 -12.66 -1.39
CA GLY A 126 -4.77 -14.07 -1.78
C GLY A 126 -4.85 -15.02 -0.58
N GLN A 127 -4.22 -14.65 0.54
CA GLN A 127 -4.28 -15.42 1.77
C GLN A 127 -5.71 -15.48 2.35
N LEU A 128 -6.42 -14.35 2.43
CA LEU A 128 -7.79 -14.31 2.94
C LEU A 128 -8.73 -15.18 2.11
N TRP A 129 -8.66 -15.10 0.79
CA TRP A 129 -9.45 -15.95 -0.09
C TRP A 129 -9.01 -17.42 -0.03
N GLY A 130 -7.72 -17.71 0.04
CA GLY A 130 -7.19 -19.07 0.16
C GLY A 130 -7.64 -19.80 1.44
N LEU A 131 -7.77 -19.07 2.55
CA LEU A 131 -8.22 -19.62 3.82
C LEU A 131 -9.76 -19.70 3.95
N SER A 132 -10.50 -19.03 3.08
CA SER A 132 -11.96 -18.91 3.16
C SER A 132 -12.72 -20.20 2.84
N GLY A 133 -12.10 -21.13 2.12
CA GLY A 133 -12.73 -22.34 1.60
C GLY A 133 -13.58 -22.14 0.35
N HIS A 134 -13.65 -20.92 -0.21
CA HIS A 134 -14.29 -20.66 -1.50
C HIS A 134 -13.41 -21.13 -2.66
N ASP A 135 -14.04 -21.54 -3.76
CA ASP A 135 -13.34 -21.92 -4.98
C ASP A 135 -12.68 -20.72 -5.66
N VAL A 136 -11.67 -21.00 -6.51
CA VAL A 136 -10.87 -19.98 -7.18
C VAL A 136 -11.72 -19.10 -8.11
N GLU A 137 -12.71 -19.68 -8.78
CA GLU A 137 -13.58 -18.95 -9.70
C GLU A 137 -14.43 -17.92 -8.96
N THR A 138 -15.02 -18.31 -7.84
CA THR A 138 -15.75 -17.42 -6.95
C THR A 138 -14.84 -16.30 -6.43
N ALA A 139 -13.65 -16.63 -5.92
CA ALA A 139 -12.70 -15.64 -5.45
C ALA A 139 -12.33 -14.62 -6.54
N GLN A 140 -12.00 -15.08 -7.74
CA GLN A 140 -11.67 -14.21 -8.86
C GLN A 140 -12.83 -13.33 -9.32
N ARG A 141 -14.05 -13.89 -9.34
CA ARG A 141 -15.26 -13.14 -9.71
C ARG A 141 -15.51 -11.99 -8.73
N GLU A 142 -15.48 -12.28 -7.43
CA GLU A 142 -15.71 -11.28 -6.39
C GLU A 142 -14.60 -10.21 -6.37
N GLN A 143 -13.33 -10.60 -6.53
CA GLN A 143 -12.22 -9.65 -6.62
C GLN A 143 -12.33 -8.74 -7.85
N ARG A 144 -12.76 -9.26 -9.01
CA ARG A 144 -13.01 -8.44 -10.20
C ARG A 144 -14.17 -7.48 -10.00
N ARG A 145 -15.23 -7.92 -9.29
CA ARG A 145 -16.36 -7.07 -8.93
C ARG A 145 -15.91 -5.95 -8.00
N ALA A 146 -15.26 -6.26 -6.90
CA ALA A 146 -14.70 -5.29 -5.95
C ALA A 146 -13.85 -4.23 -6.67
N ARG A 147 -12.96 -4.65 -7.58
CA ARG A 147 -12.13 -3.71 -8.34
C ARG A 147 -12.95 -2.70 -9.15
N ARG A 148 -13.99 -3.14 -9.85
CA ARG A 148 -14.84 -2.22 -10.62
C ARG A 148 -15.58 -1.24 -9.72
N GLU A 149 -16.08 -1.70 -8.58
CA GLU A 149 -16.79 -0.89 -7.60
C GLU A 149 -15.89 0.21 -7.04
N ILE A 150 -14.68 -0.13 -6.56
CA ILE A 150 -13.75 0.86 -6.02
C ILE A 150 -13.18 1.80 -7.09
N GLU A 151 -12.92 1.34 -8.31
CA GLU A 151 -12.48 2.21 -9.40
C GLU A 151 -13.55 3.27 -9.74
N GLN A 152 -14.84 2.92 -9.64
CA GLN A 152 -15.94 3.87 -9.81
C GLN A 152 -16.06 4.80 -8.60
N GLN A 153 -16.01 4.28 -7.39
CA GLN A 153 -16.10 5.06 -6.16
C GLN A 153 -14.98 6.09 -6.07
N LEU A 154 -13.71 5.68 -6.26
CA LEU A 154 -12.57 6.58 -6.22
C LEU A 154 -12.60 7.65 -7.34
N ARG A 155 -13.19 7.34 -8.51
CA ARG A 155 -13.42 8.36 -9.54
C ARG A 155 -14.39 9.43 -9.09
N ASN A 156 -15.47 9.04 -8.44
CA ASN A 156 -16.48 9.96 -7.93
C ASN A 156 -15.93 10.80 -6.77
N ASP A 157 -15.09 10.21 -5.91
CA ASP A 157 -14.50 10.82 -4.72
C ASP A 157 -13.07 11.30 -4.94
N ARG A 158 -12.66 11.52 -6.18
CA ARG A 158 -11.29 11.94 -6.52
C ARG A 158 -10.79 13.16 -5.72
N PRO A 159 -11.58 14.21 -5.49
CA PRO A 159 -11.13 15.34 -4.66
C PRO A 159 -10.78 14.92 -3.23
N SER A 160 -11.57 14.05 -2.61
CA SER A 160 -11.31 13.51 -1.27
C SER A 160 -10.05 12.66 -1.23
N LEU A 161 -9.81 11.84 -2.27
CA LEU A 161 -8.57 11.07 -2.43
C LEU A 161 -7.34 11.98 -2.48
N GLU A 162 -7.37 13.02 -3.32
CA GLU A 162 -6.26 13.95 -3.48
C GLU A 162 -6.00 14.75 -2.20
N GLN A 163 -7.05 15.19 -1.52
CA GLN A 163 -6.95 15.88 -0.23
C GLN A 163 -6.35 14.98 0.85
N ARG A 164 -6.82 13.74 0.97
CA ARG A 164 -6.29 12.77 1.95
C ARG A 164 -4.83 12.44 1.65
N ALA A 165 -4.48 12.26 0.39
CA ALA A 165 -3.10 11.99 -0.02
C ALA A 165 -2.16 13.17 0.32
N ALA A 166 -2.61 14.41 0.12
CA ALA A 166 -1.85 15.60 0.50
C ALA A 166 -1.61 15.65 2.01
N ALA A 167 -2.65 15.43 2.82
CA ALA A 167 -2.55 15.41 4.28
C ALA A 167 -1.57 14.32 4.79
N LEU A 168 -1.63 13.12 4.21
CA LEU A 168 -0.71 12.03 4.55
C LEU A 168 0.73 12.35 4.16
N LEU A 169 0.93 12.96 3.00
CA LEU A 169 2.25 13.39 2.53
C LEU A 169 2.87 14.49 3.42
N ASP A 170 2.05 15.43 3.89
CA ASP A 170 2.50 16.52 4.76
C ASP A 170 2.88 16.00 6.15
N ALA A 171 2.18 14.98 6.65
CA ALA A 171 2.48 14.32 7.91
C ALA A 171 3.67 13.34 7.84
N ALA A 172 4.12 12.96 6.63
CA ALA A 172 5.18 11.98 6.45
C ALA A 172 6.54 12.50 6.96
N PRO A 173 7.29 11.72 7.76
CA PRO A 173 8.62 12.09 8.20
C PRO A 173 9.57 12.12 7.00
N ARG A 174 10.48 13.11 6.99
CA ARG A 174 11.48 13.30 5.93
C ARG A 174 12.89 13.31 6.52
N LEU A 175 13.84 12.75 5.79
CA LEU A 175 15.24 12.86 6.13
C LEU A 175 15.68 14.33 5.97
N GLY A 176 16.16 14.93 7.05
CA GLY A 176 16.74 16.30 7.02
C GLY A 176 15.74 17.44 7.35
N ARG A 177 14.59 17.15 7.92
CA ARG A 177 13.76 18.14 8.59
C ARG A 177 13.67 17.87 10.08
#